data_eb7722113935204f01ea71f023ce4286
#
_entry.id   eb7722113935204f01ea71f023ce4286
#
_cell.length_a   1.000
_cell.length_b   1.000
_cell.length_c   1.000
_cell.angle_alpha   90.00
_cell.angle_beta   90.00
_cell.angle_gamma   90.00
#
_symmetry.space_group_name_H-M   'P 1'
#
loop_
_entity.id
_entity.type
_entity.pdbx_description
1 polymer ?
#
loop_
_entity_poly.entity_id
_entity_poly.type
_entity_poly.pdbx_seq_one_letter_code
_entity_poly.pdbx_strand_id
1 'polypeptide(L)'
;MNNSTRTIVVVVNFNGKEFLDKCLESLQHQVFSNFKTVVVDNFSHDGSVDQIEKRFSGVEVLRLKENIGFAAANNYAIKQAEGFQWVALLNPDAIAEPDWLSELHIAAEKNLKYSFFGSHLKKQDSSGILDGTGDVYHLCGLAWRRDHGVPEKKICRLAGEIFSPCAAAAMYRRDIILDVGGFDERFFCYFEDVDLAFRLRLLGHRCLYVPDSKVDHFGSAIAGRQSDFVVYHGHRNMVWAYLKNMPSSLLWLGLPQHIIVNLAALIWFSLSGQAGTIFKAKRDALLGLRKTIA
;
A
#
# COMPACT_ATOMS: atom_id res chain seq x y z
N MET A 1 12.09 28.31 13.73
CA MET A 1 11.27 27.35 12.95
C MET A 1 12.11 26.10 12.78
N ASN A 2 11.76 25.01 13.43
CA ASN A 2 12.55 23.77 13.39
C ASN A 2 12.43 23.15 11.98
N ASN A 3 13.54 23.11 11.26
CA ASN A 3 13.69 22.63 9.87
C ASN A 3 13.68 21.07 9.76
N SER A 4 12.94 20.38 10.62
CA SER A 4 13.17 18.95 10.87
C SER A 4 12.10 17.98 10.31
N THR A 5 11.08 18.47 9.61
CA THR A 5 10.04 17.56 9.08
C THR A 5 10.46 17.02 7.71
N ARG A 6 11.53 16.20 7.69
CA ARG A 6 11.99 15.57 6.43
C ARG A 6 11.17 14.33 6.10
N THR A 7 10.72 14.25 4.86
CA THR A 7 10.00 13.10 4.32
C THR A 7 10.83 12.38 3.26
N ILE A 8 10.88 11.06 3.33
CA ILE A 8 11.31 10.24 2.21
C ILE A 8 10.08 9.76 1.45
N VAL A 9 10.05 9.99 0.14
CA VAL A 9 9.04 9.42 -0.77
C VAL A 9 9.66 8.18 -1.42
N VAL A 10 9.07 7.02 -1.17
CA VAL A 10 9.52 5.75 -1.71
C VAL A 10 8.62 5.34 -2.86
N VAL A 11 9.22 5.10 -4.03
CA VAL A 11 8.56 4.57 -5.22
C VAL A 11 9.17 3.21 -5.53
N VAL A 12 8.43 2.12 -5.30
CA VAL A 12 8.89 0.77 -5.67
C VAL A 12 8.52 0.51 -7.12
N ASN A 13 9.53 0.38 -7.99
CA ASN A 13 9.34 0.15 -9.42
C ASN A 13 9.68 -1.29 -9.79
N PHE A 14 8.80 -1.92 -10.57
CA PHE A 14 9.04 -3.18 -11.26
C PHE A 14 8.38 -3.16 -12.63
N ASN A 15 9.17 -3.01 -13.70
CA ASN A 15 8.69 -2.91 -15.07
C ASN A 15 7.60 -1.83 -15.28
N GLY A 16 7.83 -0.64 -14.73
CA GLY A 16 6.88 0.48 -14.75
C GLY A 16 7.14 1.54 -15.82
N LYS A 17 7.79 1.20 -16.93
CA LYS A 17 8.23 2.14 -18.00
C LYS A 17 7.15 3.11 -18.46
N GLU A 18 5.92 2.65 -18.58
CA GLU A 18 4.81 3.48 -19.06
C GLU A 18 4.34 4.52 -18.07
N PHE A 19 4.70 4.36 -16.78
CA PHE A 19 4.12 5.11 -15.68
C PHE A 19 5.14 5.92 -14.87
N LEU A 20 6.33 5.36 -14.63
CA LEU A 20 7.32 5.91 -13.68
C LEU A 20 7.67 7.36 -13.97
N ASP A 21 7.83 7.76 -15.23
CA ASP A 21 8.17 9.13 -15.60
C ASP A 21 7.10 10.11 -15.13
N LYS A 22 5.82 9.83 -15.39
CA LYS A 22 4.70 10.69 -14.95
C LYS A 22 4.58 10.77 -13.43
N CYS A 23 4.85 9.66 -12.75
CA CYS A 23 4.92 9.62 -11.29
C CYS A 23 6.01 10.57 -10.78
N LEU A 24 7.23 10.47 -11.30
CA LEU A 24 8.36 11.31 -10.89
C LEU A 24 8.17 12.78 -11.28
N GLU A 25 7.59 13.07 -12.44
CA GLU A 25 7.19 14.43 -12.83
C GLU A 25 6.23 15.04 -11.82
N SER A 26 5.22 14.28 -11.37
CA SER A 26 4.27 14.74 -10.36
C SER A 26 4.91 15.06 -9.02
N LEU A 27 5.98 14.34 -8.65
CA LEU A 27 6.76 14.61 -7.45
C LEU A 27 7.63 15.86 -7.59
N GLN A 28 8.15 16.16 -8.78
CA GLN A 28 8.87 17.42 -9.01
C GLN A 28 7.98 18.67 -8.89
N HIS A 29 6.68 18.52 -9.09
CA HIS A 29 5.70 19.61 -8.99
C HIS A 29 5.07 19.76 -7.60
N GLN A 30 5.54 19.03 -6.58
CA GLN A 30 5.01 19.17 -5.23
C GLN A 30 5.29 20.54 -4.62
N VAL A 31 4.28 21.14 -3.98
CA VAL A 31 4.41 22.41 -3.24
C VAL A 31 5.26 22.22 -1.99
N PHE A 32 5.13 21.09 -1.31
CA PHE A 32 5.98 20.73 -0.18
C PHE A 32 7.36 20.32 -0.69
N SER A 33 8.42 21.01 -0.28
CA SER A 33 9.79 20.84 -0.83
C SER A 33 10.75 20.08 0.09
N ASN A 34 10.40 19.87 1.38
CA ASN A 34 11.32 19.22 2.32
C ASN A 34 11.23 17.69 2.29
N PHE A 35 11.40 17.12 1.11
CA PHE A 35 11.41 15.67 0.92
C PHE A 35 12.53 15.23 -0.04
N LYS A 36 12.80 13.94 -0.01
CA LYS A 36 13.69 13.24 -0.94
C LYS A 36 12.93 12.10 -1.60
N THR A 37 13.07 11.97 -2.92
CA THR A 37 12.51 10.84 -3.67
C THR A 37 13.53 9.73 -3.82
N VAL A 38 13.12 8.50 -3.50
CA VAL A 38 13.90 7.28 -3.70
C VAL A 38 13.08 6.30 -4.51
N VAL A 39 13.59 5.94 -5.68
CA VAL A 39 13.06 4.85 -6.50
C VAL A 39 13.78 3.56 -6.12
N VAL A 40 13.05 2.55 -5.67
CA VAL A 40 13.60 1.20 -5.50
C VAL A 40 13.30 0.41 -6.76
N ASP A 41 14.30 0.21 -7.58
CA ASP A 41 14.19 -0.67 -8.74
C ASP A 41 14.26 -2.12 -8.31
N ASN A 42 13.10 -2.76 -8.31
CA ASN A 42 12.93 -4.13 -7.86
C ASN A 42 13.24 -5.14 -8.97
N PHE A 43 14.39 -4.94 -9.65
CA PHE A 43 14.89 -5.79 -10.73
C PHE A 43 14.07 -5.67 -12.03
N SER A 44 13.88 -4.45 -12.53
CA SER A 44 13.20 -4.20 -13.81
C SER A 44 14.07 -4.56 -15.04
N HIS A 45 13.41 -5.00 -16.11
CA HIS A 45 14.05 -5.37 -17.38
C HIS A 45 13.53 -4.56 -18.57
N ASP A 46 12.65 -3.59 -18.33
CA ASP A 46 11.98 -2.77 -19.35
C ASP A 46 12.69 -1.45 -19.66
N GLY A 47 13.82 -1.17 -18.97
CA GLY A 47 14.56 0.09 -19.10
C GLY A 47 13.87 1.28 -18.40
N SER A 48 12.88 1.02 -17.53
CA SER A 48 12.14 2.08 -16.79
C SER A 48 13.02 2.98 -15.94
N VAL A 49 14.10 2.44 -15.39
CA VAL A 49 15.03 3.20 -14.52
C VAL A 49 16.27 3.73 -15.23
N ASP A 50 16.33 3.59 -16.55
CA ASP A 50 17.47 4.06 -17.31
C ASP A 50 17.57 5.59 -17.26
N GLN A 51 18.74 6.07 -16.81
CA GLN A 51 19.05 7.50 -16.72
C GLN A 51 18.08 8.35 -15.84
N ILE A 52 17.29 7.73 -14.96
CA ILE A 52 16.35 8.45 -14.09
C ILE A 52 17.09 9.58 -13.32
N GLU A 53 18.23 9.28 -12.72
CA GLU A 53 19.02 10.25 -11.92
C GLU A 53 19.53 11.44 -12.76
N LYS A 54 19.64 11.28 -14.07
CA LYS A 54 20.01 12.39 -15.00
C LYS A 54 18.78 13.19 -15.43
N ARG A 55 17.63 12.55 -15.55
CA ARG A 55 16.38 13.15 -16.03
C ARG A 55 15.62 13.85 -14.91
N PHE A 56 15.69 13.31 -13.71
CA PHE A 56 14.97 13.80 -12.54
C PHE A 56 15.96 14.20 -11.44
N SER A 57 16.19 15.50 -11.30
CA SER A 57 17.09 16.02 -10.27
C SER A 57 16.56 15.71 -8.86
N GLY A 58 17.43 15.23 -7.97
CA GLY A 58 17.09 14.92 -6.58
C GLY A 58 16.44 13.55 -6.38
N VAL A 59 16.28 12.76 -7.44
CA VAL A 59 15.84 11.36 -7.35
C VAL A 59 17.03 10.43 -7.20
N GLU A 60 17.01 9.56 -6.20
CA GLU A 60 17.98 8.48 -6.02
C GLU A 60 17.37 7.14 -6.47
N VAL A 61 18.16 6.29 -7.14
CA VAL A 61 17.72 4.97 -7.59
C VAL A 61 18.49 3.88 -6.86
N LEU A 62 17.78 3.07 -6.06
CA LEU A 62 18.31 1.88 -5.38
C LEU A 62 18.00 0.65 -6.23
N ARG A 63 19.01 0.07 -6.86
CA ARG A 63 18.85 -1.07 -7.79
C ARG A 63 19.03 -2.38 -7.06
N LEU A 64 17.97 -3.21 -7.02
CA LEU A 64 18.03 -4.56 -6.44
C LEU A 64 18.52 -5.57 -7.48
N LYS A 65 19.08 -6.69 -6.98
CA LYS A 65 19.62 -7.76 -7.83
C LYS A 65 18.57 -8.83 -8.21
N GLU A 66 17.42 -8.79 -7.57
CA GLU A 66 16.27 -9.68 -7.79
C GLU A 66 14.98 -9.00 -7.36
N ASN A 67 13.84 -9.49 -7.84
CA ASN A 67 12.54 -9.02 -7.38
C ASN A 67 12.21 -9.64 -6.02
N ILE A 68 12.37 -8.84 -4.95
CA ILE A 68 12.10 -9.24 -3.57
C ILE A 68 10.68 -8.94 -3.09
N GLY A 69 9.81 -8.45 -3.99
CA GLY A 69 8.44 -8.05 -3.69
C GLY A 69 8.30 -6.63 -3.15
N PHE A 70 7.06 -6.14 -3.13
CA PHE A 70 6.73 -4.78 -2.73
C PHE A 70 7.05 -4.51 -1.25
N ALA A 71 6.71 -5.46 -0.36
CA ALA A 71 6.94 -5.33 1.07
C ALA A 71 8.43 -5.17 1.41
N ALA A 72 9.28 -6.07 0.91
CA ALA A 72 10.72 -6.05 1.17
C ALA A 72 11.43 -4.86 0.50
N ALA A 73 11.00 -4.47 -0.69
CA ALA A 73 11.55 -3.32 -1.40
C ALA A 73 11.28 -1.99 -0.65
N ASN A 74 10.06 -1.80 -0.09
CA ASN A 74 9.78 -0.67 0.78
C ASN A 74 10.64 -0.69 2.05
N ASN A 75 10.75 -1.85 2.71
CA ASN A 75 11.60 -1.98 3.90
C ASN A 75 13.06 -1.64 3.60
N TYR A 76 13.55 -2.01 2.43
CA TYR A 76 14.92 -1.71 2.01
C TYR A 76 15.19 -0.19 2.00
N ALA A 77 14.27 0.60 1.43
CA ALA A 77 14.38 2.05 1.44
C ALA A 77 14.16 2.65 2.84
N ILE A 78 13.18 2.17 3.59
CA ILE A 78 12.83 2.68 4.93
C ILE A 78 14.00 2.51 5.91
N LYS A 79 14.71 1.39 5.86
CA LYS A 79 15.89 1.13 6.69
C LYS A 79 17.02 2.13 6.40
N GLN A 80 17.19 2.54 5.15
CA GLN A 80 18.22 3.51 4.74
C GLN A 80 17.81 4.98 4.96
N ALA A 81 16.56 5.24 5.35
CA ALA A 81 16.01 6.58 5.52
C ALA A 81 16.36 7.20 6.89
N GLU A 82 17.64 7.13 7.32
CA GLU A 82 18.07 7.79 8.55
C GLU A 82 17.88 9.31 8.47
N GLY A 83 17.43 9.92 9.59
CA GLY A 83 17.18 11.35 9.67
C GLY A 83 15.87 11.82 9.01
N PHE A 84 15.06 10.93 8.46
CA PHE A 84 13.70 11.23 8.00
C PHE A 84 12.68 10.88 9.09
N GLN A 85 11.70 11.76 9.29
CA GLN A 85 10.62 11.56 10.26
C GLN A 85 9.44 10.83 9.64
N TRP A 86 9.21 11.06 8.34
CA TRP A 86 8.07 10.55 7.60
C TRP A 86 8.52 9.70 6.42
N VAL A 87 7.77 8.66 6.17
CA VAL A 87 7.86 7.83 4.98
C VAL A 87 6.55 8.00 4.21
N ALA A 88 6.62 8.50 3.00
CA ALA A 88 5.51 8.52 2.07
C ALA A 88 5.74 7.45 1.00
N LEU A 89 4.70 6.68 0.70
CA LEU A 89 4.71 5.67 -0.36
C LEU A 89 3.91 6.20 -1.53
N LEU A 90 4.43 6.04 -2.73
CA LEU A 90 3.72 6.34 -3.97
C LEU A 90 4.01 5.24 -4.99
N ASN A 91 2.97 4.65 -5.56
CA ASN A 91 3.16 3.65 -6.60
C ASN A 91 3.68 4.30 -7.89
N PRO A 92 4.44 3.57 -8.73
CA PRO A 92 4.94 4.10 -10.00
C PRO A 92 3.80 4.41 -11.00
N ASP A 93 2.62 3.79 -10.86
CA ASP A 93 1.42 4.04 -11.64
C ASP A 93 0.45 5.04 -10.97
N ALA A 94 0.99 5.93 -10.13
CA ALA A 94 0.25 6.96 -9.41
C ALA A 94 0.79 8.36 -9.76
N ILE A 95 -0.10 9.31 -9.97
CA ILE A 95 0.21 10.72 -10.27
C ILE A 95 -0.33 11.57 -9.12
N ALA A 96 0.55 12.16 -8.34
CA ALA A 96 0.19 12.99 -7.19
C ALA A 96 -0.23 14.40 -7.63
N GLU A 97 -1.34 14.93 -7.09
CA GLU A 97 -1.64 16.36 -7.25
C GLU A 97 -0.57 17.22 -6.55
N PRO A 98 -0.35 18.49 -6.96
CA PRO A 98 0.74 19.32 -6.43
C PRO A 98 0.70 19.48 -4.90
N ASP A 99 -0.47 19.42 -4.30
CA ASP A 99 -0.67 19.60 -2.86
C ASP A 99 -0.67 18.27 -2.07
N TRP A 100 -0.42 17.13 -2.72
CA TRP A 100 -0.50 15.80 -2.10
C TRP A 100 0.27 15.69 -0.79
N LEU A 101 1.58 16.01 -0.81
CA LEU A 101 2.43 15.93 0.40
C LEU A 101 2.11 17.03 1.41
N SER A 102 1.82 18.25 0.96
CA SER A 102 1.48 19.35 1.87
C SER A 102 0.21 19.06 2.65
N GLU A 103 -0.83 18.50 2.03
CA GLU A 103 -2.07 18.14 2.70
C GLU A 103 -1.89 16.99 3.72
N LEU A 104 -1.03 16.02 3.43
CA LEU A 104 -0.66 14.98 4.39
C LEU A 104 0.05 15.57 5.61
N HIS A 105 0.97 16.51 5.40
CA HIS A 105 1.67 17.18 6.50
C HIS A 105 0.75 18.08 7.32
N ILE A 106 -0.11 18.86 6.68
CA ILE A 106 -1.12 19.69 7.36
C ILE A 106 -2.05 18.79 8.21
N ALA A 107 -2.47 17.65 7.66
CA ALA A 107 -3.28 16.70 8.40
C ALA A 107 -2.55 16.12 9.61
N ALA A 108 -1.25 15.80 9.47
CA ALA A 108 -0.42 15.26 10.55
C ALA A 108 -0.21 16.29 11.68
N GLU A 109 0.03 17.54 11.36
CA GLU A 109 0.19 18.63 12.33
C GLU A 109 -1.11 18.94 13.10
N LYS A 110 -2.25 18.94 12.38
CA LYS A 110 -3.56 19.24 13.00
C LYS A 110 -4.15 18.09 13.79
N ASN A 111 -3.73 16.85 13.55
CA ASN A 111 -4.37 15.65 14.08
C ASN A 111 -3.37 14.71 14.77
N LEU A 112 -2.74 15.15 15.84
CA LEU A 112 -1.66 14.46 16.55
C LEU A 112 -2.00 13.05 17.06
N LYS A 113 -3.28 12.71 17.15
CA LYS A 113 -3.74 11.35 17.54
C LYS A 113 -3.58 10.30 16.44
N TYR A 114 -3.28 10.74 15.20
CA TYR A 114 -3.06 9.84 14.07
C TYR A 114 -1.56 9.76 13.75
N SER A 115 -1.12 8.61 13.35
CA SER A 115 0.31 8.33 13.11
C SER A 115 0.60 7.91 11.68
N PHE A 116 -0.45 7.59 10.91
CA PHE A 116 -0.34 7.28 9.48
C PHE A 116 -1.61 7.75 8.76
N PHE A 117 -1.47 7.99 7.44
CA PHE A 117 -2.41 8.78 6.66
C PHE A 117 -2.62 8.15 5.29
N GLY A 118 -3.86 8.11 4.84
CA GLY A 118 -4.25 7.64 3.52
C GLY A 118 -4.76 8.77 2.64
N SER A 119 -4.37 8.75 1.37
CA SER A 119 -4.75 9.73 0.37
C SER A 119 -6.10 9.39 -0.29
N HIS A 120 -6.64 10.37 -0.99
CA HIS A 120 -7.82 10.26 -1.85
C HIS A 120 -7.40 9.77 -3.23
N LEU A 121 -7.71 8.51 -3.55
CA LEU A 121 -7.32 7.88 -4.80
C LEU A 121 -8.45 7.98 -5.82
N LYS A 122 -8.18 8.62 -6.96
CA LYS A 122 -9.07 8.69 -8.12
C LYS A 122 -8.57 7.73 -9.20
N LYS A 123 -9.47 7.19 -10.02
CA LYS A 123 -9.04 6.48 -11.23
C LYS A 123 -8.54 7.48 -12.26
N GLN A 124 -7.39 7.17 -12.84
CA GLN A 124 -6.71 8.05 -13.79
C GLN A 124 -7.45 8.20 -15.15
N ASP A 125 -8.48 7.39 -15.40
CA ASP A 125 -9.27 7.39 -16.65
C ASP A 125 -10.21 8.59 -16.82
N SER A 126 -10.10 9.62 -15.98
CA SER A 126 -10.93 10.83 -15.99
C SER A 126 -12.44 10.59 -15.83
N SER A 127 -12.82 9.39 -15.40
CA SER A 127 -14.23 9.01 -15.21
C SER A 127 -14.91 9.70 -14.03
N GLY A 128 -14.14 10.39 -13.17
CA GLY A 128 -14.61 10.91 -11.88
C GLY A 128 -15.03 9.82 -10.91
N ILE A 129 -14.46 8.62 -11.09
CA ILE A 129 -14.70 7.45 -10.25
C ILE A 129 -13.51 7.28 -9.31
N LEU A 130 -13.79 6.90 -8.08
CA LEU A 130 -12.75 6.64 -7.09
C LEU A 130 -12.08 5.30 -7.30
N ASP A 131 -10.77 5.28 -7.11
CA ASP A 131 -10.02 4.06 -6.86
C ASP A 131 -10.08 3.69 -5.37
N GLY A 132 -10.20 4.66 -4.47
CA GLY A 132 -10.54 4.40 -3.07
C GLY A 132 -10.20 5.53 -2.10
N THR A 133 -10.70 5.38 -0.87
CA THR A 133 -10.53 6.33 0.23
C THR A 133 -9.97 5.66 1.50
N GLY A 134 -9.11 4.66 1.31
CA GLY A 134 -8.57 3.79 2.34
C GLY A 134 -9.22 2.41 2.33
N ASP A 135 -8.79 1.54 3.23
CA ASP A 135 -9.27 0.16 3.29
C ASP A 135 -10.14 -0.09 4.52
N VAL A 136 -11.09 -1.00 4.34
CA VAL A 136 -11.95 -1.56 5.39
C VAL A 136 -11.49 -2.98 5.67
N TYR A 137 -11.45 -3.37 6.93
CA TYR A 137 -11.19 -4.73 7.35
C TYR A 137 -12.41 -5.30 8.09
N HIS A 138 -12.85 -6.49 7.70
CA HIS A 138 -14.00 -7.15 8.30
C HIS A 138 -13.58 -8.31 9.19
N LEU A 139 -14.42 -8.65 10.19
CA LEU A 139 -14.18 -9.73 11.13
C LEU A 139 -13.93 -11.11 10.47
N CYS A 140 -14.45 -11.34 9.28
CA CYS A 140 -14.17 -12.55 8.50
C CYS A 140 -12.81 -12.55 7.77
N GLY A 141 -11.97 -11.53 7.94
CA GLY A 141 -10.65 -11.43 7.31
C GLY A 141 -10.64 -10.80 5.92
N LEU A 142 -11.80 -10.42 5.37
CA LEU A 142 -11.84 -9.66 4.12
C LEU A 142 -11.34 -8.24 4.35
N ALA A 143 -10.53 -7.77 3.44
CA ALA A 143 -10.21 -6.35 3.29
C ALA A 143 -10.61 -5.90 1.89
N TRP A 144 -11.17 -4.70 1.80
CA TRP A 144 -11.53 -4.10 0.52
C TRP A 144 -11.33 -2.59 0.57
N ARG A 145 -11.10 -2.01 -0.59
CA ARG A 145 -10.91 -0.58 -0.72
C ARG A 145 -12.26 0.14 -0.61
N ARG A 146 -12.37 1.02 0.40
CA ARG A 146 -13.55 1.85 0.63
C ARG A 146 -13.82 2.75 -0.57
N ASP A 147 -15.07 2.89 -0.96
CA ASP A 147 -15.56 3.73 -2.06
C ASP A 147 -14.98 3.37 -3.45
N HIS A 148 -14.35 2.20 -3.62
CA HIS A 148 -13.86 1.76 -4.91
C HIS A 148 -14.99 1.65 -5.94
N GLY A 149 -14.81 2.29 -7.10
CA GLY A 149 -15.81 2.27 -8.18
C GLY A 149 -16.99 3.23 -7.97
N VAL A 150 -17.01 4.01 -6.88
CA VAL A 150 -18.05 4.99 -6.60
C VAL A 150 -17.70 6.32 -7.29
N PRO A 151 -18.68 7.01 -7.94
CA PRO A 151 -18.46 8.36 -8.43
C PRO A 151 -18.12 9.33 -7.30
N GLU A 152 -17.03 10.10 -7.43
CA GLU A 152 -16.51 11.03 -6.43
C GLU A 152 -17.57 12.03 -5.91
N LYS A 153 -18.44 12.50 -6.80
CA LYS A 153 -19.55 13.43 -6.46
C LYS A 153 -20.60 12.84 -5.51
N LYS A 154 -20.61 11.51 -5.32
CA LYS A 154 -21.57 10.82 -4.44
C LYS A 154 -21.06 10.61 -3.02
N ILE A 155 -19.79 10.90 -2.75
CA ILE A 155 -19.22 10.71 -1.42
C ILE A 155 -19.10 12.04 -0.67
N CYS A 156 -19.18 11.96 0.66
CA CYS A 156 -18.85 13.07 1.54
C CYS A 156 -17.33 13.08 1.78
N ARG A 157 -16.65 14.15 1.32
CA ARG A 157 -15.19 14.28 1.46
C ARG A 157 -14.82 14.84 2.84
N LEU A 158 -15.13 14.10 3.88
CA LEU A 158 -14.70 14.45 5.24
C LEU A 158 -13.53 13.58 5.67
N ALA A 159 -12.53 14.22 6.27
CA ALA A 159 -11.45 13.50 6.95
C ALA A 159 -12.03 12.61 8.05
N GLY A 160 -11.55 11.40 8.14
CA GLY A 160 -12.06 10.42 9.10
C GLY A 160 -11.12 9.25 9.31
N GLU A 161 -11.33 8.52 10.40
CA GLU A 161 -10.54 7.32 10.67
C GLU A 161 -10.86 6.22 9.67
N ILE A 162 -9.81 5.57 9.19
CA ILE A 162 -9.87 4.39 8.33
C ILE A 162 -9.08 3.25 8.95
N PHE A 163 -9.32 2.03 8.51
CA PHE A 163 -8.56 0.88 9.03
C PHE A 163 -7.12 0.89 8.55
N SER A 164 -6.91 1.02 7.24
CA SER A 164 -5.61 1.05 6.57
C SER A 164 -5.63 2.06 5.43
N PRO A 165 -4.54 2.75 5.14
CA PRO A 165 -4.40 3.42 3.86
C PRO A 165 -4.05 2.39 2.78
N CYS A 166 -4.39 2.67 1.53
CA CYS A 166 -3.79 1.94 0.41
C CYS A 166 -2.34 2.39 0.24
N ALA A 167 -1.39 1.45 0.21
CA ALA A 167 0.02 1.75 0.03
C ALA A 167 0.37 2.38 -1.33
N ALA A 168 -0.59 2.47 -2.25
CA ALA A 168 -0.40 3.19 -3.51
C ALA A 168 -0.15 4.69 -3.31
N ALA A 169 -0.70 5.32 -2.23
CA ALA A 169 -0.38 6.68 -1.80
C ALA A 169 -0.70 6.84 -0.32
N ALA A 170 0.30 6.74 0.53
CA ALA A 170 0.15 6.77 1.98
C ALA A 170 1.35 7.44 2.65
N MET A 171 1.15 7.99 3.85
CA MET A 171 2.24 8.54 4.66
C MET A 171 2.21 7.97 6.08
N TYR A 172 3.38 7.64 6.60
CA TYR A 172 3.56 7.04 7.92
C TYR A 172 4.68 7.76 8.69
N ARG A 173 4.54 7.85 10.00
CA ARG A 173 5.70 8.14 10.83
C ARG A 173 6.72 7.00 10.69
N ARG A 174 7.98 7.34 10.49
CA ARG A 174 9.03 6.34 10.28
C ARG A 174 9.28 5.49 11.52
N ASP A 175 9.28 6.11 12.69
CA ASP A 175 9.52 5.43 13.97
C ASP A 175 8.53 4.28 14.18
N ILE A 176 7.22 4.50 14.01
CA ILE A 176 6.23 3.46 14.23
C ILE A 176 6.33 2.30 13.24
N ILE A 177 6.77 2.54 11.98
CA ILE A 177 7.02 1.43 11.04
C ILE A 177 8.17 0.59 11.55
N LEU A 178 9.25 1.22 12.01
CA LEU A 178 10.43 0.52 12.52
C LEU A 178 10.13 -0.26 13.80
N ASP A 179 9.32 0.32 14.70
CA ASP A 179 8.93 -0.32 15.97
C ASP A 179 8.17 -1.64 15.76
N VAL A 180 7.41 -1.76 14.66
CA VAL A 180 6.74 -3.01 14.30
C VAL A 180 7.54 -3.90 13.34
N GLY A 181 8.80 -3.55 13.06
CA GLY A 181 9.68 -4.31 12.18
C GLY A 181 9.45 -4.10 10.68
N GLY A 182 8.73 -3.03 10.29
CA GLY A 182 8.42 -2.73 8.88
C GLY A 182 7.25 -3.53 8.33
N PHE A 183 7.17 -3.61 7.01
CA PHE A 183 6.27 -4.53 6.31
C PHE A 183 6.72 -5.98 6.53
N ASP A 184 5.79 -6.90 6.63
CA ASP A 184 6.11 -8.32 6.67
C ASP A 184 6.48 -8.81 5.25
N GLU A 185 7.76 -9.03 5.02
CA GLU A 185 8.34 -9.35 3.71
C GLU A 185 7.81 -10.67 3.12
N ARG A 186 7.28 -11.58 3.97
CA ARG A 186 6.65 -12.84 3.55
C ARG A 186 5.41 -12.65 2.69
N PHE A 187 4.72 -11.51 2.84
CA PHE A 187 3.57 -11.16 2.01
C PHE A 187 3.95 -10.96 0.55
N PHE A 188 5.13 -10.49 0.27
CA PHE A 188 5.63 -10.16 -1.06
C PHE A 188 4.90 -8.98 -1.69
N CYS A 189 3.58 -9.13 -1.97
CA CYS A 189 2.69 -8.10 -2.52
C CYS A 189 1.24 -8.44 -2.15
N TYR A 190 0.40 -7.43 -1.97
CA TYR A 190 -0.99 -7.47 -1.51
C TYR A 190 -1.18 -7.90 -0.05
N PHE A 191 -2.03 -7.16 0.67
CA PHE A 191 -2.28 -7.30 2.10
C PHE A 191 -1.11 -6.92 3.02
N GLU A 192 0.07 -6.57 2.53
CA GLU A 192 1.19 -6.11 3.34
C GLU A 192 0.87 -4.79 4.04
N ASP A 193 0.11 -3.91 3.38
CA ASP A 193 -0.38 -2.63 3.93
C ASP A 193 -1.48 -2.85 4.98
N VAL A 194 -2.39 -3.77 4.73
CA VAL A 194 -3.41 -4.19 5.69
C VAL A 194 -2.76 -4.83 6.92
N ASP A 195 -1.77 -5.71 6.75
CA ASP A 195 -1.01 -6.33 7.83
C ASP A 195 -0.27 -5.28 8.68
N LEU A 196 0.45 -4.36 8.02
CA LEU A 196 1.17 -3.28 8.71
C LEU A 196 0.20 -2.42 9.53
N ALA A 197 -0.91 -1.98 8.91
CA ALA A 197 -1.91 -1.18 9.58
C ALA A 197 -2.54 -1.94 10.76
N PHE A 198 -2.78 -3.23 10.63
CA PHE A 198 -3.31 -4.05 11.72
C PHE A 198 -2.35 -4.07 12.91
N ARG A 199 -1.06 -4.34 12.68
CA ARG A 199 -0.03 -4.34 13.74
C ARG A 199 0.09 -2.96 14.41
N LEU A 200 0.09 -1.89 13.62
CA LEU A 200 0.10 -0.53 14.14
C LEU A 200 -1.13 -0.23 15.00
N ARG A 201 -2.32 -0.66 14.57
CA ARG A 201 -3.57 -0.47 15.33
C ARG A 201 -3.59 -1.27 16.63
N LEU A 202 -3.03 -2.47 16.65
CA LEU A 202 -2.89 -3.25 17.89
C LEU A 202 -2.01 -2.56 18.93
N LEU A 203 -1.07 -1.71 18.50
CA LEU A 203 -0.27 -0.84 19.37
C LEU A 203 -0.93 0.50 19.68
N GLY A 204 -2.17 0.72 19.26
CA GLY A 204 -2.93 1.95 19.53
C GLY A 204 -2.74 3.08 18.51
N HIS A 205 -1.96 2.89 17.46
CA HIS A 205 -1.83 3.87 16.39
C HIS A 205 -3.10 3.93 15.53
N ARG A 206 -3.40 5.10 14.98
CA ARG A 206 -4.63 5.35 14.22
C ARG A 206 -4.30 5.90 12.85
N CYS A 207 -5.12 5.55 11.84
CA CYS A 207 -5.02 6.02 10.47
C CYS A 207 -6.07 7.08 10.18
N LEU A 208 -5.66 8.18 9.52
CA LEU A 208 -6.56 9.22 9.04
C LEU A 208 -6.64 9.21 7.52
N TYR A 209 -7.84 9.20 6.97
CA TYR A 209 -8.09 9.54 5.58
C TYR A 209 -8.03 11.05 5.38
N VAL A 210 -7.24 11.52 4.39
CA VAL A 210 -7.02 12.93 4.07
C VAL A 210 -7.63 13.21 2.69
N PRO A 211 -8.83 13.80 2.63
CA PRO A 211 -9.59 13.96 1.37
C PRO A 211 -8.96 14.95 0.39
N ASP A 212 -8.16 15.91 0.88
CA ASP A 212 -7.50 16.91 0.06
C ASP A 212 -6.13 16.45 -0.47
N SER A 213 -5.58 15.38 0.08
CA SER A 213 -4.38 14.70 -0.43
C SER A 213 -4.76 13.77 -1.58
N LYS A 214 -4.72 14.24 -2.82
CA LYS A 214 -5.28 13.57 -3.98
C LYS A 214 -4.22 12.97 -4.89
N VAL A 215 -4.55 11.79 -5.44
CA VAL A 215 -3.69 11.05 -6.36
C VAL A 215 -4.54 10.38 -7.42
N ASP A 216 -4.16 10.53 -8.68
CA ASP A 216 -4.71 9.76 -9.79
C ASP A 216 -3.94 8.44 -9.89
N HIS A 217 -4.63 7.31 -9.82
CA HIS A 217 -4.03 5.98 -9.79
C HIS A 217 -4.60 5.10 -10.92
N PHE A 218 -3.72 4.48 -11.68
CA PHE A 218 -4.12 3.59 -12.78
C PHE A 218 -4.71 2.26 -12.28
N GLY A 219 -4.33 1.87 -11.06
CA GLY A 219 -4.90 0.71 -10.37
C GLY A 219 -4.62 -0.63 -11.03
N SER A 220 -3.66 -1.38 -10.50
CA SER A 220 -3.27 -2.70 -11.00
C SER A 220 -2.86 -2.72 -12.49
N ALA A 221 -2.36 -1.59 -13.01
CA ALA A 221 -1.95 -1.48 -14.41
C ALA A 221 -0.79 -2.44 -14.74
N ILE A 222 0.14 -2.61 -13.81
CA ILE A 222 1.32 -3.46 -13.98
C ILE A 222 0.98 -4.93 -13.70
N ALA A 223 0.19 -5.23 -12.66
CA ALA A 223 -0.10 -6.61 -12.23
C ALA A 223 -1.30 -7.24 -12.95
N GLY A 224 -2.16 -6.45 -13.61
CA GLY A 224 -3.41 -6.89 -14.24
C GLY A 224 -4.50 -7.22 -13.22
N ARG A 225 -5.71 -6.70 -13.45
CA ARG A 225 -6.87 -7.03 -12.60
C ARG A 225 -7.19 -8.52 -12.73
N GLN A 226 -7.36 -9.22 -11.59
CA GLN A 226 -7.68 -10.65 -11.53
C GLN A 226 -6.65 -11.59 -12.22
N SER A 227 -5.40 -11.14 -12.40
CA SER A 227 -4.34 -12.05 -12.83
C SER A 227 -4.10 -13.15 -11.80
N ASP A 228 -3.50 -14.26 -12.22
CA ASP A 228 -3.12 -15.35 -11.30
C ASP A 228 -2.22 -14.87 -10.17
N PHE A 229 -1.38 -13.87 -10.44
CA PHE A 229 -0.54 -13.24 -9.44
C PHE A 229 -1.38 -12.54 -8.34
N VAL A 230 -2.37 -11.75 -8.72
CA VAL A 230 -3.27 -11.04 -7.78
C VAL A 230 -4.10 -12.03 -6.96
N VAL A 231 -4.67 -13.03 -7.61
CA VAL A 231 -5.50 -14.06 -6.97
C VAL A 231 -4.66 -14.88 -5.99
N TYR A 232 -3.46 -15.32 -6.41
CA TYR A 232 -2.58 -16.12 -5.56
C TYR A 232 -2.17 -15.35 -4.31
N HIS A 233 -1.54 -14.19 -4.47
CA HIS A 233 -1.03 -13.42 -3.33
C HIS A 233 -2.15 -12.89 -2.45
N GLY A 234 -3.20 -12.30 -3.03
CA GLY A 234 -4.32 -11.77 -2.27
C GLY A 234 -4.99 -12.83 -1.39
N HIS A 235 -5.30 -14.00 -1.94
CA HIS A 235 -5.98 -15.05 -1.19
C HIS A 235 -5.09 -15.82 -0.22
N ARG A 236 -3.80 -15.98 -0.49
CA ARG A 236 -2.83 -16.50 0.47
C ARG A 236 -2.68 -15.55 1.65
N ASN A 237 -2.43 -14.29 1.35
CA ASN A 237 -2.10 -13.27 2.32
C ASN A 237 -3.30 -12.87 3.20
N MET A 238 -4.51 -12.93 2.65
CA MET A 238 -5.74 -12.76 3.44
C MET A 238 -5.82 -13.73 4.62
N VAL A 239 -5.48 -15.00 4.39
CA VAL A 239 -5.45 -16.02 5.46
C VAL A 239 -4.35 -15.69 6.48
N TRP A 240 -3.17 -15.30 6.01
CA TRP A 240 -2.06 -14.93 6.91
C TRP A 240 -2.38 -13.70 7.74
N ALA A 241 -2.90 -12.63 7.14
CA ALA A 241 -3.27 -11.41 7.86
C ALA A 241 -4.33 -11.68 8.94
N TYR A 242 -5.31 -12.54 8.65
CA TYR A 242 -6.34 -12.96 9.60
C TYR A 242 -5.75 -13.74 10.78
N LEU A 243 -5.03 -14.82 10.51
CA LEU A 243 -4.53 -15.71 11.55
C LEU A 243 -3.40 -15.12 12.38
N LYS A 244 -2.60 -14.22 11.80
CA LYS A 244 -1.48 -13.55 12.46
C LYS A 244 -1.92 -12.42 13.38
N ASN A 245 -2.86 -11.59 12.94
CA ASN A 245 -3.12 -10.31 13.59
C ASN A 245 -4.41 -10.29 14.42
N MET A 246 -5.37 -11.20 14.14
CA MET A 246 -6.66 -11.14 14.80
C MET A 246 -6.52 -11.46 16.31
N PRO A 247 -6.99 -10.58 17.22
CA PRO A 247 -7.04 -10.90 18.64
C PRO A 247 -7.80 -12.18 18.93
N SER A 248 -7.34 -13.00 19.89
CA SER A 248 -7.82 -14.36 20.12
C SER A 248 -9.35 -14.49 20.23
N SER A 249 -10.01 -13.58 20.95
CA SER A 249 -11.48 -13.58 21.07
C SER A 249 -12.19 -13.35 19.76
N LEU A 250 -11.71 -12.40 18.95
CA LEU A 250 -12.25 -12.05 17.65
C LEU A 250 -11.89 -13.10 16.60
N LEU A 251 -10.71 -13.70 16.71
CA LEU A 251 -10.27 -14.81 15.84
C LEU A 251 -11.28 -15.96 15.90
N TRP A 252 -11.60 -16.44 17.10
CA TRP A 252 -12.53 -17.55 17.25
C TRP A 252 -13.97 -17.19 16.85
N LEU A 253 -14.38 -15.95 17.14
CA LEU A 253 -15.70 -15.44 16.74
C LEU A 253 -15.83 -15.33 15.21
N GLY A 254 -14.81 -14.84 14.53
CA GLY A 254 -14.79 -14.64 13.08
C GLY A 254 -14.45 -15.90 12.28
N LEU A 255 -13.84 -16.91 12.91
CA LEU A 255 -13.31 -18.09 12.22
C LEU A 255 -14.36 -18.84 11.35
N PRO A 256 -15.59 -19.07 11.81
CA PRO A 256 -16.60 -19.70 10.94
C PRO A 256 -16.88 -18.90 9.67
N GLN A 257 -16.99 -17.58 9.79
CA GLN A 257 -17.18 -16.70 8.63
C GLN A 257 -15.96 -16.69 7.73
N HIS A 258 -14.74 -16.68 8.31
CA HIS A 258 -13.50 -16.77 7.55
C HIS A 258 -13.42 -18.05 6.72
N ILE A 259 -13.80 -19.20 7.29
CA ILE A 259 -13.86 -20.47 6.57
C ILE A 259 -14.87 -20.40 5.41
N ILE A 260 -16.07 -19.88 5.66
CA ILE A 260 -17.13 -19.76 4.62
C ILE A 260 -16.62 -18.88 3.46
N VAL A 261 -16.01 -17.74 3.74
CA VAL A 261 -15.46 -16.84 2.72
C VAL A 261 -14.37 -17.53 1.89
N ASN A 262 -13.49 -18.31 2.55
CA ASN A 262 -12.43 -19.03 1.84
C ASN A 262 -12.99 -20.17 0.97
N LEU A 263 -14.02 -20.87 1.42
CA LEU A 263 -14.71 -21.90 0.62
C LEU A 263 -15.45 -21.26 -0.58
N ALA A 264 -16.14 -20.15 -0.37
CA ALA A 264 -16.79 -19.40 -1.44
C ALA A 264 -15.78 -18.93 -2.49
N ALA A 265 -14.61 -18.43 -2.07
CA ALA A 265 -13.53 -18.05 -2.97
C ALA A 265 -13.00 -19.26 -3.76
N LEU A 266 -12.79 -20.42 -3.12
CA LEU A 266 -12.40 -21.65 -3.81
C LEU A 266 -13.39 -22.01 -4.91
N ILE A 267 -14.70 -21.99 -4.62
CA ILE A 267 -15.75 -22.30 -5.61
C ILE A 267 -15.73 -21.26 -6.75
N TRP A 268 -15.77 -19.98 -6.41
CA TRP A 268 -15.83 -18.88 -7.39
C TRP A 268 -14.67 -18.92 -8.38
N PHE A 269 -13.43 -18.95 -7.87
CA PHE A 269 -12.25 -18.93 -8.74
C PHE A 269 -12.05 -20.25 -9.49
N SER A 270 -12.53 -21.37 -8.97
CA SER A 270 -12.55 -22.65 -9.70
C SER A 270 -13.50 -22.59 -10.91
N LEU A 271 -14.68 -22.01 -10.74
CA LEU A 271 -15.65 -21.82 -11.83
C LEU A 271 -15.20 -20.74 -12.82
N SER A 272 -14.37 -19.79 -12.39
CA SER A 272 -13.82 -18.72 -13.23
C SER A 272 -12.52 -19.13 -13.98
N GLY A 273 -12.15 -20.41 -13.96
CA GLY A 273 -10.98 -20.91 -14.69
C GLY A 273 -9.64 -20.78 -13.95
N GLN A 274 -9.63 -20.35 -12.68
CA GLN A 274 -8.42 -20.15 -11.89
C GLN A 274 -8.28 -21.16 -10.74
N ALA A 275 -8.81 -22.39 -10.93
CA ALA A 275 -8.79 -23.45 -9.93
C ALA A 275 -7.38 -23.74 -9.40
N GLY A 276 -6.40 -23.94 -10.29
CA GLY A 276 -5.02 -24.21 -9.90
C GLY A 276 -4.43 -23.12 -9.01
N THR A 277 -4.66 -21.86 -9.36
CA THR A 277 -4.15 -20.69 -8.66
C THR A 277 -4.74 -20.57 -7.26
N ILE A 278 -6.06 -20.67 -7.12
CA ILE A 278 -6.73 -20.53 -5.82
C ILE A 278 -6.41 -21.70 -4.88
N PHE A 279 -6.36 -22.95 -5.39
CA PHE A 279 -5.95 -24.09 -4.58
C PHE A 279 -4.51 -23.98 -4.11
N LYS A 280 -3.58 -23.55 -4.97
CA LYS A 280 -2.20 -23.27 -4.61
C LYS A 280 -2.12 -22.20 -3.53
N ALA A 281 -2.85 -21.09 -3.68
CA ALA A 281 -2.90 -20.01 -2.69
C ALA A 281 -3.33 -20.52 -1.31
N LYS A 282 -4.40 -21.31 -1.23
CA LYS A 282 -4.91 -21.84 0.04
C LYS A 282 -3.99 -22.89 0.66
N ARG A 283 -3.43 -23.79 -0.16
CA ARG A 283 -2.42 -24.75 0.29
C ARG A 283 -1.21 -24.05 0.90
N ASP A 284 -0.65 -23.05 0.17
CA ASP A 284 0.56 -22.36 0.58
C ASP A 284 0.28 -21.43 1.79
N ALA A 285 -0.96 -20.92 1.92
CA ALA A 285 -1.39 -20.24 3.13
C ALA A 285 -1.28 -21.16 4.35
N LEU A 286 -1.80 -22.39 4.27
CA LEU A 286 -1.76 -23.35 5.38
C LEU A 286 -0.32 -23.84 5.68
N LEU A 287 0.45 -24.14 4.65
CA LEU A 287 1.85 -24.59 4.83
C LEU A 287 2.75 -23.49 5.42
N GLY A 288 2.50 -22.24 5.08
CA GLY A 288 3.24 -21.09 5.57
C GLY A 288 2.88 -20.65 7.00
N LEU A 289 1.80 -21.14 7.60
CA LEU A 289 1.30 -20.67 8.90
C LEU A 289 2.34 -20.73 10.02
N ARG A 290 3.10 -21.80 10.13
CA ARG A 290 4.14 -21.95 11.18
C ARG A 290 5.18 -20.83 11.14
N LYS A 291 5.49 -20.33 9.94
CA LYS A 291 6.46 -19.23 9.75
C LYS A 291 5.82 -17.86 9.92
N THR A 292 4.50 -17.77 9.82
CA THR A 292 3.76 -16.50 9.81
C THR A 292 3.26 -16.11 11.20
N ILE A 293 2.98 -17.10 12.05
CA ILE A 293 2.46 -16.90 13.43
C ILE A 293 3.59 -16.90 14.46
N ALA A 294 4.79 -17.42 14.11
CA ALA A 294 5.98 -17.37 14.96
C ALA A 294 6.61 -15.98 14.95
#